data_6d62e0e8d9e2860e3da2c4dbd1a5557c
#
_entry.id   6d62e0e8d9e2860e3da2c4dbd1a5557c
#
_cell.length_a   1.000
_cell.length_b   1.000
_cell.length_c   1.000
_cell.angle_alpha   90.00
_cell.angle_beta   90.00
_cell.angle_gamma   90.00
#
_symmetry.space_group_name_H-M   'P 1'
#
loop_
_entity.id
_entity.type
_entity.pdbx_description
1 polymer ?
#
loop_
_entity_poly.entity_id
_entity_poly.type
_entity_poly.pdbx_seq_one_letter_code
_entity_poly.pdbx_strand_id
1 'polypeptide(L)'
;MKKIVKNTAILTAITLVAGCLLGLVYEITKEPIAVAKENAKQEAYRAVLTNAKEFEEYDKFDADAAAKLVADAGYTDDITEVAVAKDEAGESMGFVVSVTSHDGYGGDIALSVGILNDGTVKGIEMLEIAETAGLGMKADEPEF
;
A
#
# COMPACT_ATOMS: atom_id res chain seq x y z
N MET A 1 42.02 25.74 -16.91
CA MET A 1 41.44 24.55 -17.57
C MET A 1 41.76 23.25 -16.84
N LYS A 2 43.03 22.88 -16.55
CA LYS A 2 43.37 21.60 -15.89
C LYS A 2 42.68 21.36 -14.52
N LYS A 3 42.49 22.40 -13.67
CA LYS A 3 41.79 22.27 -12.37
C LYS A 3 40.30 21.99 -12.56
N ILE A 4 39.65 22.61 -13.54
CA ILE A 4 38.23 22.41 -13.84
C ILE A 4 38.00 20.96 -14.29
N VAL A 5 38.78 20.47 -15.24
CA VAL A 5 38.68 19.09 -15.74
C VAL A 5 38.92 18.08 -14.61
N LYS A 6 39.93 18.31 -13.73
CA LYS A 6 40.16 17.47 -12.58
C LYS A 6 38.95 17.43 -11.61
N ASN A 7 38.41 18.60 -11.29
CA ASN A 7 37.26 18.67 -10.34
C ASN A 7 36.00 18.03 -10.96
N THR A 8 35.76 18.23 -12.25
CA THR A 8 34.65 17.56 -12.96
C THR A 8 34.82 16.04 -12.93
N ALA A 9 36.01 15.54 -13.24
CA ALA A 9 36.29 14.09 -13.19
C ALA A 9 36.07 13.49 -11.80
N ILE A 10 36.49 14.20 -10.75
CA ILE A 10 36.28 13.75 -9.36
C ILE A 10 34.78 13.73 -9.03
N LEU A 11 34.04 14.79 -9.37
CA LEU A 11 32.61 14.85 -9.11
C LEU A 11 31.86 13.74 -9.86
N THR A 12 32.19 13.52 -11.14
CA THR A 12 31.61 12.43 -11.93
C THR A 12 31.90 11.07 -11.32
N ALA A 13 33.14 10.83 -10.85
CA ALA A 13 33.49 9.57 -10.18
C ALA A 13 32.67 9.35 -8.91
N ILE A 14 32.53 10.39 -8.07
CA ILE A 14 31.72 10.31 -6.83
C ILE A 14 30.27 10.00 -7.14
N THR A 15 29.65 10.69 -8.11
CA THR A 15 28.25 10.46 -8.48
C THR A 15 28.03 9.08 -9.07
N LEU A 16 28.96 8.56 -9.87
CA LEU A 16 28.88 7.19 -10.40
C LEU A 16 28.97 6.16 -9.28
N VAL A 17 29.91 6.30 -8.36
CA VAL A 17 30.04 5.39 -7.20
C VAL A 17 28.82 5.44 -6.34
N ALA A 18 28.29 6.63 -6.02
CA ALA A 18 27.07 6.78 -5.23
C ALA A 18 25.86 6.15 -5.92
N GLY A 19 25.70 6.35 -7.23
CA GLY A 19 24.63 5.74 -8.02
C GLY A 19 24.72 4.22 -8.04
N CYS A 20 25.90 3.65 -8.22
CA CYS A 20 26.13 2.21 -8.18
C CYS A 20 25.80 1.62 -6.78
N LEU A 21 26.24 2.29 -5.70
CA LEU A 21 25.93 1.84 -4.34
C LEU A 21 24.43 1.88 -4.04
N LEU A 22 23.74 2.95 -4.43
CA LEU A 22 22.28 3.05 -4.27
C LEU A 22 21.55 1.97 -5.06
N GLY A 23 21.94 1.72 -6.32
CA GLY A 23 21.36 0.66 -7.12
C GLY A 23 21.57 -0.74 -6.52
N LEU A 24 22.75 -0.99 -5.95
CA LEU A 24 23.05 -2.26 -5.29
C LEU A 24 22.23 -2.44 -4.00
N VAL A 25 22.12 -1.41 -3.18
CA VAL A 25 21.27 -1.42 -1.97
C VAL A 25 19.81 -1.66 -2.36
N TYR A 26 19.30 -0.97 -3.37
CA TYR A 26 17.94 -1.16 -3.87
C TYR A 26 17.69 -2.62 -4.29
N GLU A 27 18.59 -3.22 -5.06
CA GLU A 27 18.43 -4.60 -5.53
C GLU A 27 18.43 -5.62 -4.39
N ILE A 28 19.24 -5.40 -3.34
CA ILE A 28 19.27 -6.28 -2.16
C ILE A 28 18.02 -6.11 -1.29
N THR A 29 17.46 -4.90 -1.22
CA THR A 29 16.38 -4.57 -0.28
C THR A 29 14.99 -4.74 -0.88
N LYS A 30 14.83 -4.78 -2.20
CA LYS A 30 13.52 -4.86 -2.84
C LYS A 30 12.71 -6.11 -2.46
N GLU A 31 13.36 -7.28 -2.38
CA GLU A 31 12.67 -8.52 -2.00
C GLU A 31 12.24 -8.54 -0.54
N PRO A 32 13.11 -8.23 0.45
CA PRO A 32 12.68 -8.11 1.84
C PRO A 32 11.55 -7.09 2.04
N ILE A 33 11.59 -5.97 1.33
CA ILE A 33 10.53 -4.95 1.40
C ILE A 33 9.21 -5.49 0.84
N ALA A 34 9.26 -6.19 -0.30
CA ALA A 34 8.05 -6.78 -0.90
C ALA A 34 7.41 -7.81 0.05
N VAL A 35 8.23 -8.69 0.67
CA VAL A 35 7.73 -9.67 1.65
C VAL A 35 7.16 -8.98 2.89
N ALA A 36 7.81 -7.94 3.40
CA ALA A 36 7.32 -7.19 4.55
C ALA A 36 5.98 -6.50 4.24
N LYS A 37 5.83 -5.89 3.07
CA LYS A 37 4.57 -5.29 2.62
C LYS A 37 3.44 -6.32 2.48
N GLU A 38 3.73 -7.48 1.88
CA GLU A 38 2.74 -8.56 1.76
C GLU A 38 2.30 -9.09 3.14
N ASN A 39 3.24 -9.29 4.06
CA ASN A 39 2.91 -9.70 5.43
C ASN A 39 2.03 -8.66 6.14
N ALA A 40 2.38 -7.38 6.06
CA ALA A 40 1.59 -6.30 6.64
C ALA A 40 0.17 -6.26 6.04
N LYS A 41 0.05 -6.44 4.71
CA LYS A 41 -1.24 -6.55 4.01
C LYS A 41 -2.08 -7.72 4.55
N GLN A 42 -1.48 -8.90 4.70
CA GLN A 42 -2.18 -10.08 5.23
C GLN A 42 -2.60 -9.90 6.69
N GLU A 43 -1.80 -9.20 7.50
CA GLU A 43 -2.17 -8.84 8.87
C GLU A 43 -3.34 -7.87 8.91
N ALA A 44 -3.33 -6.84 8.06
CA ALA A 44 -4.44 -5.89 7.92
C ALA A 44 -5.73 -6.59 7.46
N TYR A 45 -5.65 -7.52 6.52
CA TYR A 45 -6.81 -8.30 6.07
C TYR A 45 -7.43 -9.11 7.20
N ARG A 46 -6.60 -9.72 8.06
CA ARG A 46 -7.06 -10.46 9.25
C ARG A 46 -7.62 -9.52 10.32
N ALA A 47 -7.10 -8.30 10.44
CA ALA A 47 -7.63 -7.33 11.39
C ALA A 47 -9.05 -6.87 11.01
N VAL A 48 -9.30 -6.59 9.72
CA VAL A 48 -10.61 -6.12 9.25
C VAL A 48 -11.66 -7.23 9.15
N LEU A 49 -11.26 -8.50 8.92
CA LEU A 49 -12.15 -9.67 8.86
C LEU A 49 -11.59 -10.83 9.69
N THR A 50 -11.66 -10.70 11.02
CA THR A 50 -11.04 -11.62 12.00
C THR A 50 -11.51 -13.08 11.90
N ASN A 51 -12.69 -13.33 11.36
CA ASN A 51 -13.24 -14.68 11.19
C ASN A 51 -12.81 -15.34 9.88
N ALA A 52 -12.18 -14.61 8.97
CA ALA A 52 -11.65 -15.17 7.73
C ALA A 52 -10.39 -16.00 8.01
N LYS A 53 -10.26 -17.12 7.31
CA LYS A 53 -9.10 -18.02 7.39
C LYS A 53 -8.18 -17.85 6.20
N GLU A 54 -8.74 -17.50 5.07
CA GLU A 54 -8.01 -17.36 3.82
C GLU A 54 -8.47 -16.12 3.06
N PHE A 55 -7.54 -15.49 2.37
CA PHE A 55 -7.79 -14.36 1.50
C PHE A 55 -7.22 -14.69 0.13
N GLU A 56 -8.08 -14.70 -0.88
CA GLU A 56 -7.69 -14.93 -2.27
C GLU A 56 -7.93 -13.67 -3.09
N GLU A 57 -7.00 -13.38 -3.99
CA GLU A 57 -7.19 -12.28 -4.95
C GLU A 57 -8.48 -12.48 -5.76
N TYR A 58 -9.23 -11.42 -5.95
CA TYR A 58 -10.46 -11.48 -6.73
C TYR A 58 -10.16 -11.37 -8.22
N ASP A 59 -10.07 -12.51 -8.91
CA ASP A 59 -9.70 -12.62 -10.33
C ASP A 59 -10.54 -11.77 -11.30
N LYS A 60 -11.72 -11.33 -10.87
CA LYS A 60 -12.62 -10.50 -11.69
C LYS A 60 -12.53 -9.01 -11.37
N PHE A 61 -11.56 -8.62 -10.56
CA PHE A 61 -11.33 -7.21 -10.27
C PHE A 61 -10.83 -6.51 -11.54
N ASP A 62 -11.54 -5.45 -11.91
CA ASP A 62 -11.22 -4.59 -13.06
C ASP A 62 -10.88 -3.19 -12.52
N ALA A 63 -9.60 -2.86 -12.52
CA ALA A 63 -9.10 -1.59 -12.01
C ALA A 63 -9.63 -0.39 -12.79
N ASP A 64 -9.81 -0.51 -14.11
CA ASP A 64 -10.32 0.58 -14.93
C ASP A 64 -11.81 0.84 -14.65
N ALA A 65 -12.58 -0.24 -14.45
CA ALA A 65 -13.99 -0.12 -14.07
C ALA A 65 -14.13 0.46 -12.65
N ALA A 66 -13.27 0.06 -11.71
CA ALA A 66 -13.25 0.60 -10.35
C ALA A 66 -12.90 2.08 -10.34
N ALA A 67 -11.85 2.50 -11.04
CA ALA A 67 -11.45 3.90 -11.17
C ALA A 67 -12.58 4.77 -11.76
N LYS A 68 -13.30 4.24 -12.76
CA LYS A 68 -14.44 4.95 -13.33
C LYS A 68 -15.58 5.12 -12.32
N LEU A 69 -15.89 4.09 -11.54
CA LEU A 69 -16.93 4.17 -10.51
C LEU A 69 -16.59 5.19 -9.43
N VAL A 70 -15.33 5.23 -8.99
CA VAL A 70 -14.82 6.20 -8.02
C VAL A 70 -14.92 7.62 -8.58
N ALA A 71 -14.49 7.84 -9.83
CA ALA A 71 -14.56 9.14 -10.49
C ALA A 71 -16.02 9.59 -10.75
N ASP A 72 -16.90 8.69 -11.15
CA ASP A 72 -18.32 8.98 -11.35
C ASP A 72 -19.02 9.35 -10.01
N ALA A 73 -18.51 8.83 -8.89
CA ALA A 73 -18.96 9.19 -7.54
C ALA A 73 -18.35 10.53 -7.04
N GLY A 74 -17.40 11.12 -7.77
CA GLY A 74 -16.77 12.39 -7.46
C GLY A 74 -15.56 12.30 -6.52
N TYR A 75 -14.97 11.11 -6.40
CA TYR A 75 -13.75 10.86 -5.61
C TYR A 75 -12.52 10.71 -6.51
N THR A 76 -11.33 10.85 -5.91
CA THR A 76 -10.01 10.75 -6.56
C THR A 76 -9.20 9.57 -6.05
N ASP A 77 -9.79 8.76 -5.17
CA ASP A 77 -9.15 7.60 -4.56
C ASP A 77 -8.98 6.45 -5.55
N ASP A 78 -7.96 5.62 -5.34
CA ASP A 78 -7.74 4.41 -6.13
C ASP A 78 -8.13 3.15 -5.35
N ILE A 79 -8.94 2.29 -5.96
CA ILE A 79 -9.12 0.91 -5.49
C ILE A 79 -8.00 0.08 -6.13
N THR A 80 -7.03 -0.33 -5.31
CA THR A 80 -5.81 -0.97 -5.81
C THR A 80 -5.92 -2.48 -5.89
N GLU A 81 -6.70 -3.10 -5.01
CA GLU A 81 -6.86 -4.55 -4.93
C GLU A 81 -8.18 -4.92 -4.26
N VAL A 82 -8.74 -6.06 -4.64
CA VAL A 82 -9.87 -6.69 -3.95
C VAL A 82 -9.54 -8.16 -3.69
N ALA A 83 -9.70 -8.59 -2.45
CA ALA A 83 -9.54 -9.99 -2.04
C ALA A 83 -10.85 -10.55 -1.52
N VAL A 84 -11.12 -11.82 -1.85
CA VAL A 84 -12.24 -12.58 -1.29
C VAL A 84 -11.81 -13.18 0.04
N ALA A 85 -12.55 -12.89 1.10
CA ALA A 85 -12.35 -13.48 2.40
C ALA A 85 -13.18 -14.75 2.54
N LYS A 86 -12.54 -15.87 2.92
CA LYS A 86 -13.16 -17.19 3.07
C LYS A 86 -13.12 -17.64 4.52
N ASP A 87 -14.16 -18.37 4.93
CA ASP A 87 -14.25 -19.03 6.22
C ASP A 87 -13.52 -20.39 6.25
N GLU A 88 -13.66 -21.12 7.38
CA GLU A 88 -13.07 -22.47 7.54
C GLU A 88 -13.64 -23.52 6.56
N ALA A 89 -14.82 -23.29 6.01
CA ALA A 89 -15.45 -24.17 5.04
C ALA A 89 -15.04 -23.82 3.59
N GLY A 90 -14.27 -22.76 3.40
CA GLY A 90 -13.88 -22.23 2.08
C GLY A 90 -14.97 -21.40 1.42
N GLU A 91 -16.06 -21.07 2.15
CA GLU A 91 -17.15 -20.25 1.63
C GLU A 91 -16.79 -18.76 1.76
N SER A 92 -17.18 -17.97 0.75
CA SER A 92 -16.99 -16.52 0.79
C SER A 92 -17.86 -15.89 1.87
N MET A 93 -17.24 -15.18 2.80
CA MET A 93 -17.90 -14.41 3.84
C MET A 93 -17.92 -12.90 3.56
N GLY A 94 -17.10 -12.44 2.63
CA GLY A 94 -16.99 -11.03 2.31
C GLY A 94 -15.78 -10.73 1.44
N PHE A 95 -15.43 -9.46 1.39
CA PHE A 95 -14.32 -8.93 0.59
C PHE A 95 -13.47 -8.02 1.46
N VAL A 96 -12.18 -7.97 1.16
CA VAL A 96 -11.29 -6.89 1.60
C VAL A 96 -10.94 -6.05 0.40
N VAL A 97 -11.16 -4.75 0.50
CA VAL A 97 -10.89 -3.77 -0.54
C VAL A 97 -9.73 -2.91 -0.08
N SER A 98 -8.64 -2.91 -0.84
CA SER A 98 -7.50 -2.02 -0.62
C SER A 98 -7.69 -0.73 -1.39
N VAL A 99 -7.61 0.39 -0.67
CA VAL A 99 -7.85 1.74 -1.20
C VAL A 99 -6.64 2.61 -0.92
N THR A 100 -6.26 3.44 -1.88
CA THR A 100 -5.28 4.51 -1.70
C THR A 100 -5.97 5.85 -1.89
N SER A 101 -5.98 6.66 -0.86
CA SER A 101 -6.45 8.04 -0.92
C SER A 101 -5.27 8.99 -1.16
N HIS A 102 -5.45 9.90 -2.12
CA HIS A 102 -4.47 10.93 -2.47
C HIS A 102 -4.74 12.27 -1.78
N ASP A 103 -5.76 12.32 -0.93
CA ASP A 103 -6.18 13.55 -0.22
C ASP A 103 -5.46 13.72 1.14
N GLY A 104 -4.46 12.89 1.45
CA GLY A 104 -3.62 13.05 2.63
C GLY A 104 -2.81 14.35 2.59
N TYR A 105 -2.59 14.99 3.73
CA TYR A 105 -1.82 16.23 3.82
C TYR A 105 -0.32 16.01 3.64
N GLY A 106 0.20 14.89 4.15
CA GLY A 106 1.62 14.52 4.08
C GLY A 106 1.96 13.59 2.91
N GLY A 107 0.97 13.02 2.25
CA GLY A 107 1.12 12.07 1.15
C GLY A 107 -0.07 11.11 1.06
N ASP A 108 0.11 10.04 0.32
CA ASP A 108 -0.93 9.02 0.14
C ASP A 108 -1.22 8.28 1.45
N ILE A 109 -2.49 7.90 1.62
CA ILE A 109 -2.96 7.06 2.71
C ILE A 109 -3.52 5.77 2.11
N ALA A 110 -2.87 4.64 2.38
CA ALA A 110 -3.35 3.34 1.96
C ALA A 110 -4.03 2.61 3.12
N LEU A 111 -5.20 2.04 2.88
CA LEU A 111 -6.01 1.35 3.88
C LEU A 111 -6.71 0.12 3.29
N SER A 112 -7.07 -0.81 4.16
CA SER A 112 -7.89 -1.97 3.84
C SER A 112 -9.25 -1.86 4.51
N VAL A 113 -10.31 -2.14 3.77
CA VAL A 113 -11.69 -2.11 4.24
C VAL A 113 -12.28 -3.51 4.14
N GLY A 114 -12.70 -4.08 5.28
CA GLY A 114 -13.39 -5.36 5.33
C GLY A 114 -14.89 -5.19 5.15
N ILE A 115 -15.48 -5.84 4.16
CA ILE A 115 -16.91 -5.74 3.81
C ILE A 115 -17.50 -7.15 3.75
N LEU A 116 -18.56 -7.41 4.52
CA LEU A 116 -19.29 -8.67 4.46
C LEU A 116 -20.17 -8.77 3.21
N ASN A 117 -20.62 -9.98 2.88
CA ASN A 117 -21.51 -10.24 1.74
C ASN A 117 -22.84 -9.48 1.77
N ASP A 118 -23.28 -9.04 2.95
CA ASP A 118 -24.47 -8.20 3.14
C ASP A 118 -24.22 -6.69 2.95
N GLY A 119 -22.98 -6.30 2.64
CA GLY A 119 -22.53 -4.92 2.49
C GLY A 119 -22.13 -4.23 3.79
N THR A 120 -22.12 -4.94 4.92
CA THR A 120 -21.70 -4.37 6.21
C THR A 120 -20.18 -4.16 6.22
N VAL A 121 -19.73 -2.93 6.48
CA VAL A 121 -18.32 -2.63 6.75
C VAL A 121 -17.97 -3.11 8.16
N LYS A 122 -17.00 -4.01 8.26
CA LYS A 122 -16.58 -4.62 9.53
C LYS A 122 -15.43 -3.91 10.20
N GLY A 123 -14.55 -3.34 9.43
CA GLY A 123 -13.37 -2.65 9.95
C GLY A 123 -12.57 -2.01 8.84
N ILE A 124 -11.70 -1.11 9.27
CA ILE A 124 -10.72 -0.43 8.42
C ILE A 124 -9.37 -0.58 9.13
N GLU A 125 -8.33 -0.88 8.37
CA GLU A 125 -6.95 -0.99 8.86
C GLU A 125 -6.02 -0.21 7.95
N MET A 126 -5.12 0.57 8.55
CA MET A 126 -4.14 1.35 7.79
C MET A 126 -3.03 0.43 7.28
N LEU A 127 -2.68 0.55 5.98
CA LEU A 127 -1.56 -0.15 5.37
C LEU A 127 -0.32 0.73 5.28
N GLU A 128 -0.52 2.00 4.92
CA GLU A 128 0.54 2.97 4.82
C GLU A 128 -0.05 4.37 5.07
N ILE A 129 0.60 5.14 5.93
CA ILE A 129 0.22 6.51 6.24
C ILE A 129 1.48 7.37 6.32
N ALA A 130 1.56 8.39 5.47
CA ALA A 130 2.70 9.29 5.38
C ALA A 130 2.44 10.66 6.04
N GLU A 131 1.57 10.68 7.04
CA GLU A 131 1.13 11.89 7.73
C GLU A 131 2.13 12.37 8.78
N THR A 132 1.92 13.59 9.26
CA THR A 132 2.77 14.18 10.30
C THR A 132 2.62 13.44 11.62
N ALA A 133 3.75 13.03 12.20
CA ALA A 133 3.82 12.36 13.50
C ALA A 133 3.16 13.21 14.61
N GLY A 134 2.31 12.57 15.42
CA GLY A 134 1.56 13.23 16.49
C GLY A 134 0.36 14.07 16.03
N LEU A 135 0.09 14.12 14.72
CA LEU A 135 -1.10 14.73 14.11
C LEU A 135 -1.84 13.68 13.26
N GLY A 136 -1.68 13.68 11.96
CA GLY A 136 -2.38 12.75 11.05
C GLY A 136 -2.03 11.27 11.30
N MET A 137 -0.80 10.95 11.71
CA MET A 137 -0.44 9.58 12.08
C MET A 137 -1.22 9.01 13.28
N LYS A 138 -1.96 9.83 14.02
CA LYS A 138 -2.87 9.32 15.07
C LYS A 138 -4.01 8.47 14.52
N ALA A 139 -4.33 8.58 13.25
CA ALA A 139 -5.33 7.73 12.61
C ALA A 139 -4.94 6.23 12.61
N ASP A 140 -3.65 5.91 12.81
CA ASP A 140 -3.12 4.56 12.95
C ASP A 140 -3.02 4.07 14.42
N GLU A 141 -3.43 4.90 15.37
CA GLU A 141 -3.41 4.55 16.80
C GLU A 141 -4.69 3.79 17.19
N PRO A 142 -4.60 2.76 18.09
CA PRO A 142 -5.77 1.97 18.50
C PRO A 142 -6.90 2.76 19.17
N GLU A 143 -6.64 4.01 19.57
CA GLU A 143 -7.60 4.88 20.24
C GLU A 143 -8.43 5.71 19.24
N PHE A 144 -8.06 5.70 17.96
CA PHE A 144 -8.75 6.43 16.89
C PHE A 144 -9.93 5.62 16.34
#